data_6c2e3a7706c898c5bc2427138b87e8d9
#
_entry.id   6c2e3a7706c898c5bc2427138b87e8d9
#
_cell.length_a   1.000
_cell.length_b   1.000
_cell.length_c   1.000
_cell.angle_alpha   90.00
_cell.angle_beta   90.00
_cell.angle_gamma   90.00
#
_symmetry.space_group_name_H-M   'P 1'
#
loop_
_entity.id
_entity.type
_entity.pdbx_description
1 polymer ?
#
loop_
_entity_poly.entity_id
_entity_poly.type
_entity_poly.pdbx_seq_one_letter_code
_entity_poly.pdbx_strand_id
1 'polypeptide(L)'
;MEKDGRGSIGLYELQHRIQRALAEEFAGKFWVRAEVGECKLNPAGHCYLTLVDKAEGDGALQARASAIVWASAWRLVGPYFERETGTPLAAGMKILVQAQVQYSELYGLSLIISDIDPAFTLGELEAARRQTLLRLEKEGMLDLNARLPLPALPRRFAVITSETAAGWRDFRHHLHDNEYGFKFTTELFQATMQGSDAPASIIAAMDAVAAREGEFDALLILRGGGGASDLVCFDDYELAVNVAQFPLPVLTGIGHDHDHHIIDDVAHTCVKTPTALADYLIELFATADYRLSSLAQRLRLALEGKVSRSEAQLGATLLRIRSAVALRFTLEEKRLDTLALRMAAADPRAQLARGGSIVLRDGVRATRAADFTAGDRLSVLFGDGRVEATVINKELKTK
;
A
#
# COMPACT_ATOMS: atom_id res chain seq x y z
N MET A 1 -68.06 -60.18 5.41
CA MET A 1 -67.02 -59.42 6.20
C MET A 1 -67.68 -59.09 7.53
N GLU A 2 -67.31 -59.82 8.56
CA GLU A 2 -67.79 -59.66 9.92
C GLU A 2 -67.36 -58.30 10.46
N LYS A 3 -68.34 -57.49 10.79
CA LYS A 3 -68.07 -56.28 11.61
C LYS A 3 -67.84 -56.76 13.04
N ASP A 4 -66.60 -56.83 13.42
CA ASP A 4 -66.26 -56.98 14.82
C ASP A 4 -66.82 -55.75 15.57
N GLY A 5 -67.61 -55.99 16.64
CA GLY A 5 -68.51 -54.99 17.29
C GLY A 5 -67.75 -53.78 17.94
N ARG A 6 -66.47 -53.60 17.68
CA ARG A 6 -65.64 -52.47 18.11
C ARG A 6 -65.40 -51.45 17.00
N GLY A 7 -65.95 -51.55 15.83
CA GLY A 7 -65.78 -50.56 14.75
C GLY A 7 -64.33 -50.56 14.17
N SER A 8 -63.59 -51.69 14.26
CA SER A 8 -62.25 -51.79 13.73
C SER A 8 -62.22 -51.74 12.19
N ILE A 9 -61.27 -51.00 11.62
CA ILE A 9 -60.94 -50.96 10.20
C ILE A 9 -59.55 -51.52 9.97
N GLY A 10 -59.31 -52.14 8.81
CA GLY A 10 -57.99 -52.65 8.46
C GLY A 10 -56.99 -51.48 8.25
N LEU A 11 -55.72 -51.74 8.55
CA LEU A 11 -54.66 -50.71 8.39
C LEU A 11 -54.60 -50.19 6.96
N TYR A 12 -54.70 -51.04 5.96
CA TYR A 12 -54.75 -50.62 4.55
C TYR A 12 -55.93 -49.71 4.26
N GLU A 13 -57.09 -50.03 4.78
CA GLU A 13 -58.28 -49.19 4.60
C GLU A 13 -58.12 -47.82 5.27
N LEU A 14 -57.52 -47.77 6.45
CA LEU A 14 -57.21 -46.50 7.13
C LEU A 14 -56.23 -45.68 6.31
N GLN A 15 -55.14 -46.28 5.86
CA GLN A 15 -54.11 -45.61 5.06
C GLN A 15 -54.70 -45.08 3.72
N HIS A 16 -55.55 -45.88 3.08
CA HIS A 16 -56.20 -45.52 1.84
C HIS A 16 -57.21 -44.33 2.02
N ARG A 17 -57.91 -44.28 3.14
CA ARG A 17 -58.77 -43.14 3.50
C ARG A 17 -57.96 -41.86 3.73
N ILE A 18 -56.81 -41.98 4.40
CA ILE A 18 -55.88 -40.84 4.60
C ILE A 18 -55.37 -40.36 3.24
N GLN A 19 -54.91 -41.27 2.38
CA GLN A 19 -54.46 -40.95 1.03
C GLN A 19 -55.52 -40.17 0.26
N ARG A 20 -56.77 -40.64 0.27
CA ARG A 20 -57.89 -40.03 -0.44
C ARG A 20 -58.21 -38.65 0.13
N ALA A 21 -58.26 -38.49 1.44
CA ALA A 21 -58.54 -37.20 2.09
C ALA A 21 -57.46 -36.19 1.77
N LEU A 22 -56.16 -36.58 1.80
CA LEU A 22 -55.06 -35.71 1.43
C LEU A 22 -55.07 -35.37 -0.07
N ALA A 23 -55.41 -36.32 -0.95
CA ALA A 23 -55.48 -36.06 -2.38
C ALA A 23 -56.64 -35.14 -2.77
N GLU A 24 -57.74 -35.16 -2.04
CA GLU A 24 -58.90 -34.26 -2.22
C GLU A 24 -58.58 -32.84 -1.71
N GLU A 25 -57.96 -32.69 -0.54
CA GLU A 25 -57.63 -31.41 0.10
C GLU A 25 -56.42 -30.74 -0.54
N PHE A 26 -55.38 -31.51 -0.89
CA PHE A 26 -54.10 -31.04 -1.43
C PHE A 26 -53.93 -31.45 -2.91
N ALA A 27 -54.95 -31.27 -3.72
CA ALA A 27 -54.93 -31.68 -5.13
C ALA A 27 -54.00 -30.87 -6.03
N GLY A 28 -53.48 -29.73 -5.53
CA GLY A 28 -52.68 -28.79 -6.31
C GLY A 28 -51.17 -28.84 -5.97
N LYS A 29 -50.44 -27.95 -6.65
CA LYS A 29 -49.05 -27.64 -6.31
C LYS A 29 -49.03 -26.39 -5.43
N PHE A 30 -48.22 -26.41 -4.43
CA PHE A 30 -48.06 -25.32 -3.47
C PHE A 30 -46.59 -24.83 -3.46
N TRP A 31 -46.41 -23.54 -3.31
CA TRP A 31 -45.09 -22.99 -3.00
C TRP A 31 -44.87 -23.09 -1.49
N VAL A 32 -43.85 -23.86 -1.11
CA VAL A 32 -43.49 -24.14 0.28
C VAL A 32 -42.11 -23.56 0.59
N ARG A 33 -42.04 -22.74 1.62
CA ARG A 33 -40.77 -22.28 2.19
C ARG A 33 -40.27 -23.30 3.21
N ALA A 34 -39.04 -23.70 3.11
CA ALA A 34 -38.41 -24.64 4.07
C ALA A 34 -36.89 -24.49 4.05
N GLU A 35 -36.25 -24.96 5.09
CA GLU A 35 -34.81 -25.16 5.12
C GLU A 35 -34.46 -26.59 4.68
N VAL A 36 -33.39 -26.78 3.94
CA VAL A 36 -32.89 -28.10 3.57
C VAL A 36 -32.13 -28.69 4.76
N GLY A 37 -32.69 -29.68 5.40
CA GLY A 37 -32.02 -30.44 6.46
C GLY A 37 -31.02 -31.44 5.91
N GLU A 38 -31.33 -32.11 4.82
CA GLU A 38 -30.48 -33.10 4.16
C GLU A 38 -30.77 -33.13 2.65
N CYS A 39 -29.72 -33.30 1.84
CA CYS A 39 -29.84 -33.43 0.38
C CYS A 39 -29.01 -34.64 -0.07
N LYS A 40 -29.64 -35.64 -0.68
CA LYS A 40 -28.99 -36.86 -1.16
C LYS A 40 -29.40 -37.18 -2.60
N LEU A 41 -28.42 -37.25 -3.48
CA LEU A 41 -28.62 -37.73 -4.84
C LEU A 41 -28.39 -39.24 -4.89
N ASN A 42 -29.36 -40.00 -5.38
CA ASN A 42 -29.19 -41.43 -5.55
C ASN A 42 -28.60 -41.78 -6.93
N PRO A 43 -28.07 -43.02 -7.10
CA PRO A 43 -27.50 -43.48 -8.38
C PRO A 43 -28.45 -43.40 -9.58
N ALA A 44 -29.78 -43.47 -9.32
CA ALA A 44 -30.79 -43.36 -10.35
C ALA A 44 -31.11 -41.91 -10.76
N GLY A 45 -30.45 -40.93 -10.14
CA GLY A 45 -30.58 -39.49 -10.45
C GLY A 45 -31.76 -38.79 -9.74
N HIS A 46 -32.39 -39.41 -8.76
CA HIS A 46 -33.41 -38.78 -7.91
C HIS A 46 -32.72 -38.05 -6.76
N CYS A 47 -33.18 -36.83 -6.47
CA CYS A 47 -32.74 -36.08 -5.31
C CYS A 47 -33.73 -36.25 -4.16
N TYR A 48 -33.26 -36.77 -3.04
CA TYR A 48 -34.02 -36.91 -1.80
C TYR A 48 -33.66 -35.80 -0.85
N LEU A 49 -34.65 -35.05 -0.39
CA LEU A 49 -34.52 -33.94 0.51
C LEU A 49 -35.23 -34.21 1.83
N THR A 50 -34.65 -33.80 2.91
CA THR A 50 -35.35 -33.58 4.16
C THR A 50 -35.58 -32.09 4.30
N LEU A 51 -36.84 -31.66 4.25
CA LEU A 51 -37.23 -30.27 4.48
C LEU A 51 -37.55 -30.09 5.96
N VAL A 52 -37.07 -29.00 6.54
CA VAL A 52 -37.28 -28.65 7.95
C VAL A 52 -37.78 -27.21 8.04
N ASP A 53 -38.58 -26.95 9.08
CA ASP A 53 -38.93 -25.60 9.49
C ASP A 53 -38.57 -25.40 10.95
N LYS A 54 -37.86 -24.33 11.27
CA LYS A 54 -37.36 -24.01 12.60
C LYS A 54 -38.02 -22.77 13.16
N ALA A 55 -38.26 -22.73 14.45
CA ALA A 55 -38.84 -21.58 15.13
C ALA A 55 -37.86 -20.38 15.07
N GLU A 56 -38.40 -19.18 14.82
CA GLU A 56 -37.64 -17.95 14.94
C GLU A 56 -37.21 -17.75 16.40
N GLY A 57 -35.89 -17.70 16.63
CA GLY A 57 -35.29 -17.36 17.93
C GLY A 57 -34.53 -18.48 18.65
N ASP A 58 -35.09 -19.67 18.83
CA ASP A 58 -34.42 -20.78 19.52
C ASP A 58 -33.94 -21.91 18.61
N GLY A 59 -34.29 -21.83 17.31
CA GLY A 59 -33.91 -22.85 16.32
C GLY A 59 -34.60 -24.20 16.51
N ALA A 60 -35.61 -24.29 17.39
CA ALA A 60 -36.31 -25.54 17.64
C ALA A 60 -37.03 -26.02 16.38
N LEU A 61 -36.95 -27.32 16.09
CA LEU A 61 -37.59 -27.94 14.94
C LEU A 61 -39.11 -27.91 15.11
N GLN A 62 -39.84 -27.19 14.22
CA GLN A 62 -41.31 -27.11 14.23
C GLN A 62 -41.95 -28.10 13.26
N ALA A 63 -41.33 -28.31 12.10
CA ALA A 63 -41.84 -29.24 11.12
C ALA A 63 -40.72 -29.96 10.38
N ARG A 64 -41.02 -31.17 9.93
CA ARG A 64 -40.12 -31.97 9.09
C ARG A 64 -40.96 -32.71 8.03
N ALA A 65 -40.50 -32.70 6.79
CA ALA A 65 -41.10 -33.44 5.70
C ALA A 65 -40.03 -34.09 4.83
N SER A 66 -40.28 -35.31 4.37
CA SER A 66 -39.51 -35.94 3.31
C SER A 66 -39.96 -35.40 1.96
N ALA A 67 -39.00 -35.07 1.10
CA ALA A 67 -39.28 -34.59 -0.23
C ALA A 67 -38.45 -35.30 -1.30
N ILE A 68 -38.97 -35.39 -2.49
CA ILE A 68 -38.32 -36.07 -3.63
C ILE A 68 -38.40 -35.16 -4.85
N VAL A 69 -37.25 -34.94 -5.48
CA VAL A 69 -37.17 -34.39 -6.84
C VAL A 69 -36.86 -35.55 -7.78
N TRP A 70 -37.79 -35.93 -8.64
CA TRP A 70 -37.56 -37.02 -9.58
C TRP A 70 -36.48 -36.70 -10.59
N ALA A 71 -35.75 -37.69 -11.08
CA ALA A 71 -34.59 -37.50 -11.98
C ALA A 71 -34.90 -36.67 -13.22
N SER A 72 -36.14 -36.75 -13.75
CA SER A 72 -36.57 -35.94 -14.88
C SER A 72 -36.64 -34.44 -14.55
N ALA A 73 -37.13 -34.09 -13.36
CA ALA A 73 -37.15 -32.70 -12.87
C ALA A 73 -35.79 -32.26 -12.39
N TRP A 74 -35.05 -33.11 -11.65
CA TRP A 74 -33.75 -32.78 -11.12
C TRP A 74 -32.72 -32.39 -12.19
N ARG A 75 -32.73 -33.07 -13.34
CA ARG A 75 -31.87 -32.74 -14.48
C ARG A 75 -32.00 -31.28 -14.99
N LEU A 76 -33.15 -30.67 -14.74
CA LEU A 76 -33.42 -29.27 -15.13
C LEU A 76 -33.24 -28.34 -13.93
N VAL A 77 -33.90 -28.67 -12.81
CA VAL A 77 -33.98 -27.82 -11.62
C VAL A 77 -32.62 -27.70 -10.92
N GLY A 78 -31.87 -28.78 -10.75
CA GLY A 78 -30.59 -28.78 -10.06
C GLY A 78 -29.54 -27.87 -10.75
N PRO A 79 -29.21 -28.11 -12.05
CA PRO A 79 -28.28 -27.25 -12.77
C PRO A 79 -28.77 -25.81 -12.95
N TYR A 80 -30.07 -25.58 -13.07
CA TYR A 80 -30.64 -24.24 -13.14
C TYR A 80 -30.46 -23.50 -11.82
N PHE A 81 -30.81 -24.15 -10.70
CA PHE A 81 -30.59 -23.58 -9.36
C PHE A 81 -29.12 -23.25 -9.11
N GLU A 82 -28.21 -24.17 -9.40
CA GLU A 82 -26.76 -23.99 -9.24
C GLU A 82 -26.24 -22.85 -10.12
N ARG A 83 -26.70 -22.73 -11.36
CA ARG A 83 -26.29 -21.65 -12.26
C ARG A 83 -26.74 -20.28 -11.76
N GLU A 84 -27.98 -20.16 -11.28
CA GLU A 84 -28.54 -18.87 -10.83
C GLU A 84 -28.03 -18.47 -9.42
N THR A 85 -27.90 -19.44 -8.50
CA THR A 85 -27.43 -19.17 -7.13
C THR A 85 -25.93 -19.24 -6.98
N GLY A 86 -25.20 -19.74 -7.99
CA GLY A 86 -23.78 -20.03 -7.91
C GLY A 86 -23.45 -21.22 -7.00
N THR A 87 -24.44 -21.85 -6.34
CA THR A 87 -24.22 -22.92 -5.35
C THR A 87 -25.11 -24.12 -5.62
N PRO A 88 -24.61 -25.38 -5.51
CA PRO A 88 -25.47 -26.54 -5.53
C PRO A 88 -26.39 -26.55 -4.31
N LEU A 89 -27.54 -27.16 -4.44
CA LEU A 89 -28.50 -27.31 -3.35
C LEU A 89 -27.87 -28.12 -2.21
N ALA A 90 -27.75 -27.52 -1.02
CA ALA A 90 -27.09 -28.09 0.14
C ALA A 90 -27.92 -27.95 1.43
N ALA A 91 -27.55 -28.72 2.46
CA ALA A 91 -28.14 -28.59 3.79
C ALA A 91 -27.91 -27.19 4.38
N GLY A 92 -28.88 -26.69 5.12
CA GLY A 92 -28.86 -25.34 5.73
C GLY A 92 -29.44 -24.23 4.85
N MET A 93 -29.64 -24.47 3.54
CA MET A 93 -30.21 -23.48 2.64
C MET A 93 -31.71 -23.32 2.84
N LYS A 94 -32.19 -22.10 2.94
CA LYS A 94 -33.62 -21.75 2.84
C LYS A 94 -34.01 -21.69 1.39
N ILE A 95 -35.05 -22.45 1.04
CA ILE A 95 -35.54 -22.60 -0.32
C ILE A 95 -37.05 -22.38 -0.41
N LEU A 96 -37.49 -21.94 -1.57
CA LEU A 96 -38.89 -21.90 -1.94
C LEU A 96 -39.13 -22.93 -3.05
N VAL A 97 -39.86 -23.98 -2.72
CA VAL A 97 -40.09 -25.12 -3.63
C VAL A 97 -41.51 -25.21 -4.05
N GLN A 98 -41.77 -25.55 -5.31
CA GLN A 98 -43.09 -25.92 -5.78
C GLN A 98 -43.28 -27.40 -5.54
N ALA A 99 -44.10 -27.75 -4.56
CA ALA A 99 -44.31 -29.10 -4.08
C ALA A 99 -45.74 -29.55 -4.25
N GLN A 100 -45.94 -30.84 -4.49
CA GLN A 100 -47.21 -31.53 -4.46
C GLN A 100 -47.20 -32.54 -3.33
N VAL A 101 -48.26 -32.60 -2.55
CA VAL A 101 -48.40 -33.58 -1.45
C VAL A 101 -48.72 -34.94 -2.05
N GLN A 102 -47.94 -35.93 -1.68
CA GLN A 102 -48.18 -37.32 -2.03
C GLN A 102 -48.16 -38.19 -0.78
N TYR A 103 -49.11 -39.06 -0.68
CA TYR A 103 -49.18 -40.04 0.39
C TYR A 103 -49.17 -41.45 -0.20
N SER A 104 -48.28 -42.30 0.31
CA SER A 104 -48.20 -43.72 -0.03
C SER A 104 -48.57 -44.53 1.19
N GLU A 105 -49.39 -45.57 1.00
CA GLU A 105 -49.77 -46.49 2.07
C GLU A 105 -48.58 -47.22 2.69
N LEU A 106 -47.46 -47.35 1.95
CA LEU A 106 -46.24 -48.00 2.40
C LEU A 106 -45.21 -47.05 2.99
N TYR A 107 -45.06 -45.84 2.39
CA TYR A 107 -43.96 -44.92 2.71
C TYR A 107 -44.43 -43.68 3.45
N GLY A 108 -45.77 -43.47 3.60
CA GLY A 108 -46.31 -42.32 4.31
C GLY A 108 -46.32 -41.04 3.45
N LEU A 109 -46.29 -39.90 4.13
CA LEU A 109 -46.34 -38.57 3.52
C LEU A 109 -45.00 -38.20 2.93
N SER A 110 -45.01 -37.71 1.69
CA SER A 110 -43.83 -37.11 1.04
C SER A 110 -44.27 -35.94 0.14
N LEU A 111 -43.34 -35.05 -0.14
CA LEU A 111 -43.53 -33.93 -1.06
C LEU A 111 -42.82 -34.23 -2.38
N ILE A 112 -43.54 -34.10 -3.49
CA ILE A 112 -42.94 -34.20 -4.83
C ILE A 112 -42.61 -32.78 -5.30
N ILE A 113 -41.34 -32.46 -5.38
CA ILE A 113 -40.86 -31.15 -5.82
C ILE A 113 -40.77 -31.14 -7.34
N SER A 114 -41.40 -30.15 -7.96
CA SER A 114 -41.36 -29.94 -9.40
C SER A 114 -40.50 -28.76 -9.82
N ASP A 115 -40.29 -27.80 -8.92
CA ASP A 115 -39.51 -26.58 -9.19
C ASP A 115 -38.93 -26.00 -7.89
N ILE A 116 -37.85 -25.21 -8.01
CA ILE A 116 -37.22 -24.49 -6.91
C ILE A 116 -36.94 -23.06 -7.40
N ASP A 117 -37.32 -22.04 -6.62
CA ASP A 117 -37.08 -20.64 -6.94
C ASP A 117 -35.72 -20.18 -6.45
N PRO A 118 -34.74 -19.95 -7.33
CA PRO A 118 -33.40 -19.49 -6.93
C PRO A 118 -33.42 -18.06 -6.37
N ALA A 119 -34.34 -17.20 -6.85
CA ALA A 119 -34.38 -15.79 -6.44
C ALA A 119 -34.70 -15.64 -4.95
N PHE A 120 -35.58 -16.52 -4.43
CA PHE A 120 -35.88 -16.57 -3.00
C PHE A 120 -34.62 -16.91 -2.18
N THR A 121 -33.85 -17.91 -2.58
CA THR A 121 -32.64 -18.34 -1.89
C THR A 121 -31.57 -17.24 -1.89
N LEU A 122 -31.36 -16.57 -3.02
CA LEU A 122 -30.47 -15.42 -3.12
C LEU A 122 -30.88 -14.28 -2.19
N GLY A 123 -32.21 -13.98 -2.15
CA GLY A 123 -32.74 -12.96 -1.24
C GLY A 123 -32.49 -13.28 0.24
N GLU A 124 -32.65 -14.54 0.64
CA GLU A 124 -32.39 -15.00 2.01
C GLU A 124 -30.89 -14.94 2.37
N LEU A 125 -30.02 -15.34 1.45
CA LEU A 125 -28.55 -15.23 1.64
C LEU A 125 -28.12 -13.76 1.80
N GLU A 126 -28.60 -12.87 0.96
CA GLU A 126 -28.32 -11.44 1.04
C GLU A 126 -28.87 -10.81 2.32
N ALA A 127 -30.06 -11.21 2.76
CA ALA A 127 -30.66 -10.76 4.02
C ALA A 127 -29.84 -11.23 5.22
N ALA A 128 -29.41 -12.49 5.23
CA ALA A 128 -28.55 -13.04 6.28
C ALA A 128 -27.22 -12.32 6.35
N ARG A 129 -26.54 -12.09 5.19
CA ARG A 129 -25.31 -11.33 5.10
C ARG A 129 -25.47 -9.91 5.65
N ARG A 130 -26.53 -9.20 5.25
CA ARG A 130 -26.82 -7.85 5.75
C ARG A 130 -27.04 -7.84 7.26
N GLN A 131 -27.73 -8.84 7.79
CA GLN A 131 -27.96 -8.96 9.24
C GLN A 131 -26.64 -9.18 9.99
N THR A 132 -25.74 -10.03 9.47
CA THR A 132 -24.41 -10.27 10.05
C THR A 132 -23.57 -9.00 10.03
N LEU A 133 -23.54 -8.27 8.92
CA LEU A 133 -22.81 -6.98 8.82
C LEU A 133 -23.34 -5.94 9.83
N LEU A 134 -24.67 -5.78 9.93
CA LEU A 134 -25.26 -4.85 10.91
C LEU A 134 -24.93 -5.23 12.37
N ARG A 135 -24.82 -6.52 12.65
CA ARG A 135 -24.40 -7.01 13.95
C ARG A 135 -22.95 -6.69 14.24
N LEU A 136 -22.04 -6.96 13.31
CA LEU A 136 -20.62 -6.65 13.42
C LEU A 136 -20.38 -5.13 13.54
N GLU A 137 -21.13 -4.32 12.81
CA GLU A 137 -21.09 -2.86 12.91
C GLU A 137 -21.49 -2.38 14.30
N LYS A 138 -22.61 -2.87 14.83
CA LYS A 138 -23.07 -2.56 16.20
C LYS A 138 -22.07 -2.93 17.27
N GLU A 139 -21.36 -4.02 17.09
CA GLU A 139 -20.33 -4.53 18.00
C GLU A 139 -18.98 -3.83 17.78
N GLY A 140 -18.85 -2.95 16.78
CA GLY A 140 -17.62 -2.21 16.46
C GLY A 140 -16.50 -3.08 15.92
N MET A 141 -16.83 -4.20 15.27
CA MET A 141 -15.87 -5.20 14.80
C MET A 141 -15.26 -4.88 13.44
N LEU A 142 -15.93 -4.07 12.60
CA LEU A 142 -15.54 -3.86 11.20
C LEU A 142 -14.12 -3.28 11.02
N ASP A 143 -13.70 -2.39 11.92
CA ASP A 143 -12.42 -1.69 11.79
C ASP A 143 -11.32 -2.22 12.71
N LEU A 144 -11.57 -3.23 13.54
CA LEU A 144 -10.61 -3.64 14.58
C LEU A 144 -9.30 -4.11 13.98
N ASN A 145 -9.35 -5.03 13.03
CA ASN A 145 -8.15 -5.56 12.39
C ASN A 145 -7.51 -4.54 11.45
N ALA A 146 -8.30 -3.72 10.75
CA ALA A 146 -7.82 -2.66 9.88
C ALA A 146 -6.97 -1.59 10.60
N ARG A 147 -7.17 -1.41 11.92
CA ARG A 147 -6.39 -0.47 12.74
C ARG A 147 -5.06 -1.04 13.22
N LEU A 148 -4.81 -2.32 13.07
CA LEU A 148 -3.54 -2.91 13.46
C LEU A 148 -2.40 -2.39 12.55
N PRO A 149 -1.21 -2.09 13.11
CA PRO A 149 -0.09 -1.65 12.30
C PRO A 149 0.50 -2.80 11.51
N LEU A 150 0.34 -2.77 10.17
CA LEU A 150 1.12 -3.66 9.31
C LEU A 150 2.57 -3.14 9.25
N PRO A 151 3.59 -3.96 9.51
CA PRO A 151 4.99 -3.56 9.34
C PRO A 151 5.24 -3.01 7.94
N ALA A 152 6.08 -1.99 7.81
CA ALA A 152 6.37 -1.37 6.51
C ALA A 152 6.96 -2.37 5.49
N LEU A 153 7.67 -3.39 5.97
CA LEU A 153 8.29 -4.45 5.17
C LEU A 153 8.00 -5.81 5.83
N PRO A 154 6.78 -6.31 5.75
CA PRO A 154 6.40 -7.59 6.35
C PRO A 154 7.05 -8.74 5.57
N ARG A 155 7.70 -9.68 6.25
CA ARG A 155 8.45 -10.78 5.62
C ARG A 155 7.99 -12.16 6.00
N ARG A 156 7.36 -12.31 7.17
CA ARG A 156 7.00 -13.60 7.75
C ARG A 156 5.48 -13.71 7.79
N PHE A 157 4.96 -14.63 7.01
CA PHE A 157 3.52 -14.81 6.86
C PHE A 157 3.07 -16.18 7.32
N ALA A 158 2.09 -16.22 8.21
CA ALA A 158 1.26 -17.40 8.38
C ALA A 158 0.22 -17.44 7.26
N VAL A 159 0.04 -18.56 6.61
CA VAL A 159 -0.89 -18.72 5.48
C VAL A 159 -1.89 -19.80 5.79
N ILE A 160 -3.16 -19.45 5.87
CA ILE A 160 -4.28 -20.39 6.03
C ILE A 160 -4.87 -20.66 4.65
N THR A 161 -4.77 -21.91 4.23
CA THR A 161 -5.36 -22.41 2.98
C THR A 161 -5.32 -23.95 2.93
N SER A 162 -5.85 -24.54 1.86
CA SER A 162 -5.67 -25.98 1.59
C SER A 162 -4.32 -26.21 0.91
N GLU A 163 -3.57 -27.21 1.35
CA GLU A 163 -2.29 -27.60 0.76
C GLU A 163 -2.37 -27.89 -0.75
N THR A 164 -3.49 -28.46 -1.18
CA THR A 164 -3.73 -28.83 -2.58
C THR A 164 -4.26 -27.69 -3.44
N ALA A 165 -4.58 -26.53 -2.85
CA ALA A 165 -5.17 -25.40 -3.55
C ALA A 165 -4.23 -24.86 -4.65
N ALA A 166 -4.77 -24.67 -5.87
CA ALA A 166 -4.03 -24.08 -6.97
C ALA A 166 -3.56 -22.67 -6.63
N GLY A 167 -4.44 -21.83 -6.04
CA GLY A 167 -4.11 -20.47 -5.64
C GLY A 167 -2.96 -20.36 -4.63
N TRP A 168 -2.79 -21.36 -3.74
CA TRP A 168 -1.63 -21.43 -2.86
C TRP A 168 -0.33 -21.66 -3.63
N ARG A 169 -0.33 -22.58 -4.59
CA ARG A 169 0.85 -22.87 -5.42
C ARG A 169 1.23 -21.65 -6.26
N ASP A 170 0.24 -20.99 -6.87
CA ASP A 170 0.44 -19.81 -7.69
C ASP A 170 0.95 -18.63 -6.85
N PHE A 171 0.34 -18.37 -5.70
CA PHE A 171 0.79 -17.35 -4.74
C PHE A 171 2.24 -17.57 -4.33
N ARG A 172 2.59 -18.80 -3.91
CA ARG A 172 3.93 -19.13 -3.44
C ARG A 172 4.97 -18.96 -4.55
N HIS A 173 4.67 -19.45 -5.75
CA HIS A 173 5.55 -19.29 -6.91
C HIS A 173 5.77 -17.80 -7.22
N HIS A 174 4.71 -17.04 -7.33
CA HIS A 174 4.77 -15.61 -7.63
C HIS A 174 5.53 -14.80 -6.58
N LEU A 175 5.30 -15.10 -5.29
CA LEU A 175 5.95 -14.40 -4.17
C LEU A 175 7.45 -14.73 -4.07
N HIS A 176 7.85 -15.98 -4.30
CA HIS A 176 9.25 -16.41 -4.14
C HIS A 176 10.11 -16.18 -5.38
N ASP A 177 9.53 -16.27 -6.57
CA ASP A 177 10.23 -16.08 -7.85
C ASP A 177 10.08 -14.66 -8.40
N ASN A 178 9.89 -13.67 -7.50
CA ASN A 178 9.76 -12.28 -7.88
C ASN A 178 11.03 -11.72 -8.54
N GLU A 179 10.87 -10.90 -9.56
CA GLU A 179 11.96 -10.31 -10.37
C GLU A 179 12.93 -9.42 -9.57
N TYR A 180 12.50 -8.91 -8.42
CA TYR A 180 13.31 -8.05 -7.54
C TYR A 180 14.22 -8.85 -6.60
N GLY A 181 14.03 -10.17 -6.47
CA GLY A 181 14.80 -11.03 -5.57
C GLY A 181 14.52 -10.81 -4.09
N PHE A 182 13.38 -10.21 -3.75
CA PHE A 182 12.96 -10.07 -2.34
C PHE A 182 12.69 -11.45 -1.72
N LYS A 183 13.06 -11.60 -0.45
CA LYS A 183 12.92 -12.86 0.29
C LYS A 183 11.78 -12.76 1.30
N PHE A 184 10.83 -13.69 1.18
CA PHE A 184 9.68 -13.85 2.06
C PHE A 184 9.71 -15.23 2.69
N THR A 185 9.18 -15.34 3.90
CA THR A 185 8.99 -16.61 4.60
C THR A 185 7.49 -16.85 4.77
N THR A 186 7.02 -17.99 4.30
CA THR A 186 5.62 -18.39 4.41
C THR A 186 5.52 -19.72 5.11
N GLU A 187 4.64 -19.84 6.08
CA GLU A 187 4.32 -21.10 6.77
C GLU A 187 2.86 -21.44 6.56
N LEU A 188 2.58 -22.65 6.11
CA LEU A 188 1.23 -23.11 5.80
C LEU A 188 0.57 -23.69 7.06
N PHE A 189 -0.60 -23.15 7.39
CA PHE A 189 -1.54 -23.71 8.35
C PHE A 189 -2.73 -24.26 7.57
N GLN A 190 -2.81 -25.58 7.49
CA GLN A 190 -3.81 -26.25 6.66
C GLN A 190 -5.21 -26.08 7.22
N ALA A 191 -6.16 -25.67 6.36
CA ALA A 191 -7.57 -25.62 6.69
C ALA A 191 -8.43 -26.06 5.49
N THR A 192 -9.65 -26.51 5.81
CA THR A 192 -10.70 -26.72 4.82
C THR A 192 -11.22 -25.35 4.40
N MET A 193 -11.26 -25.09 3.08
CA MET A 193 -11.60 -23.76 2.54
C MET A 193 -12.96 -23.74 1.84
N GLN A 194 -13.79 -24.76 2.03
CA GLN A 194 -15.12 -24.89 1.40
C GLN A 194 -16.03 -25.80 2.23
N GLY A 195 -17.34 -25.60 2.08
CA GLY A 195 -18.36 -26.36 2.79
C GLY A 195 -18.64 -25.86 4.21
N SER A 196 -19.56 -26.55 4.92
CA SER A 196 -20.05 -26.17 6.25
C SER A 196 -18.97 -26.19 7.34
N ASP A 197 -17.93 -26.99 7.16
CA ASP A 197 -16.88 -27.19 8.17
C ASP A 197 -15.73 -26.18 8.01
N ALA A 198 -15.74 -25.39 6.93
CA ALA A 198 -14.67 -24.43 6.63
C ALA A 198 -14.49 -23.36 7.72
N PRO A 199 -15.53 -22.68 8.24
CA PRO A 199 -15.36 -21.68 9.28
C PRO A 199 -14.65 -22.24 10.52
N ALA A 200 -15.09 -23.39 11.04
CA ALA A 200 -14.48 -24.01 12.20
C ALA A 200 -13.03 -24.45 11.95
N SER A 201 -12.74 -24.96 10.74
CA SER A 201 -11.39 -25.36 10.35
C SER A 201 -10.44 -24.17 10.25
N ILE A 202 -10.91 -23.04 9.69
CA ILE A 202 -10.13 -21.79 9.58
C ILE A 202 -9.88 -21.20 10.97
N ILE A 203 -10.89 -21.16 11.85
CA ILE A 203 -10.73 -20.68 13.23
C ILE A 203 -9.70 -21.52 13.98
N ALA A 204 -9.76 -22.86 13.88
CA ALA A 204 -8.76 -23.73 14.51
C ALA A 204 -7.33 -23.47 13.99
N ALA A 205 -7.17 -23.18 12.70
CA ALA A 205 -5.88 -22.78 12.14
C ALA A 205 -5.44 -21.39 12.63
N MET A 206 -6.38 -20.44 12.80
CA MET A 206 -6.11 -19.12 13.39
C MET A 206 -5.62 -19.24 14.83
N ASP A 207 -6.22 -20.11 15.64
CA ASP A 207 -5.80 -20.37 17.01
C ASP A 207 -4.35 -20.91 17.07
N ALA A 208 -3.99 -21.80 16.13
CA ALA A 208 -2.62 -22.32 16.03
C ALA A 208 -1.60 -21.21 15.64
N VAL A 209 -2.00 -20.24 14.80
CA VAL A 209 -1.18 -19.07 14.47
C VAL A 209 -1.08 -18.13 15.66
N ALA A 210 -2.19 -17.86 16.36
CA ALA A 210 -2.24 -16.96 17.52
C ALA A 210 -1.31 -17.43 18.65
N ALA A 211 -1.19 -18.75 18.85
CA ALA A 211 -0.26 -19.34 19.83
C ALA A 211 1.23 -19.01 19.51
N ARG A 212 1.53 -18.55 18.30
CA ARG A 212 2.87 -18.22 17.79
C ARG A 212 2.93 -16.83 17.16
N GLU A 213 2.08 -15.90 17.60
CA GLU A 213 1.93 -14.56 16.99
C GLU A 213 3.24 -13.80 16.78
N GLY A 214 4.20 -13.93 17.72
CA GLY A 214 5.50 -13.26 17.64
C GLY A 214 6.42 -13.74 16.49
N GLU A 215 6.07 -14.83 15.82
CA GLU A 215 6.85 -15.37 14.71
C GLU A 215 6.44 -14.80 13.34
N PHE A 216 5.28 -14.16 13.26
CA PHE A 216 4.69 -13.70 12.01
C PHE A 216 4.45 -12.19 12.02
N ASP A 217 4.49 -11.60 10.84
CA ASP A 217 4.23 -10.16 10.62
C ASP A 217 2.77 -9.92 10.19
N ALA A 218 2.13 -10.91 9.58
CA ALA A 218 0.73 -10.91 9.19
C ALA A 218 0.20 -12.33 8.95
N LEU A 219 -1.11 -12.47 9.01
CA LEU A 219 -1.86 -13.67 8.62
C LEU A 219 -2.45 -13.48 7.22
N LEU A 220 -2.29 -14.46 6.35
CA LEU A 220 -2.90 -14.50 5.02
C LEU A 220 -3.96 -15.59 4.97
N ILE A 221 -5.16 -15.27 4.51
CA ILE A 221 -6.20 -16.26 4.24
C ILE A 221 -6.39 -16.31 2.73
N LEU A 222 -6.02 -17.44 2.13
CA LEU A 222 -6.00 -17.62 0.69
C LEU A 222 -7.00 -18.70 0.27
N ARG A 223 -7.81 -18.37 -0.73
CA ARG A 223 -8.62 -19.36 -1.42
C ARG A 223 -8.33 -19.26 -2.91
N GLY A 224 -8.02 -20.34 -3.54
CA GLY A 224 -7.77 -20.37 -4.98
C GLY A 224 -8.69 -21.35 -5.66
N GLY A 225 -9.25 -20.98 -6.78
CA GLY A 225 -9.99 -21.79 -7.74
C GLY A 225 -11.12 -22.66 -7.14
N GLY A 226 -12.35 -22.49 -7.57
CA GLY A 226 -13.55 -23.21 -7.15
C GLY A 226 -14.78 -22.41 -7.54
N GLY A 227 -15.97 -22.98 -7.48
CA GLY A 227 -17.23 -22.29 -7.80
C GLY A 227 -17.54 -21.17 -6.80
N ALA A 228 -18.35 -20.22 -7.18
CA ALA A 228 -18.88 -19.17 -6.29
C ALA A 228 -19.61 -19.79 -5.07
N SER A 229 -20.10 -21.01 -5.23
CA SER A 229 -20.79 -21.80 -4.19
C SER A 229 -19.96 -22.05 -2.93
N ASP A 230 -18.66 -22.10 -3.06
CA ASP A 230 -17.77 -22.47 -1.96
C ASP A 230 -17.40 -21.28 -1.08
N LEU A 231 -17.88 -20.07 -1.44
CA LEU A 231 -17.52 -18.82 -0.81
C LEU A 231 -18.46 -18.38 0.32
N VAL A 232 -19.69 -18.93 0.38
CA VAL A 232 -20.68 -18.58 1.42
C VAL A 232 -20.16 -18.83 2.84
N CYS A 233 -19.23 -19.78 3.02
CA CYS A 233 -18.61 -20.04 4.32
C CYS A 233 -17.79 -18.86 4.87
N PHE A 234 -17.39 -17.90 4.02
CA PHE A 234 -16.68 -16.67 4.43
C PHE A 234 -17.63 -15.55 4.89
N ASP A 235 -18.94 -15.77 4.81
CA ASP A 235 -19.95 -14.87 5.37
C ASP A 235 -20.39 -15.29 6.79
N ASP A 236 -19.70 -16.28 7.38
CA ASP A 236 -19.96 -16.75 8.74
C ASP A 236 -19.61 -15.72 9.81
N TYR A 237 -20.52 -15.51 10.76
CA TYR A 237 -20.38 -14.52 11.82
C TYR A 237 -19.20 -14.85 12.77
N GLU A 238 -19.09 -16.11 13.22
CA GLU A 238 -18.03 -16.51 14.15
C GLU A 238 -16.65 -16.36 13.52
N LEU A 239 -16.51 -16.74 12.24
CA LEU A 239 -15.28 -16.55 11.51
C LEU A 239 -14.94 -15.06 11.38
N ALA A 240 -15.91 -14.20 11.05
CA ALA A 240 -15.71 -12.77 10.93
C ALA A 240 -15.27 -12.12 12.26
N VAL A 241 -15.85 -12.52 13.39
CA VAL A 241 -15.43 -12.05 14.73
C VAL A 241 -14.00 -12.46 15.03
N ASN A 242 -13.62 -13.71 14.74
CA ASN A 242 -12.25 -14.18 14.96
C ASN A 242 -11.24 -13.41 14.11
N VAL A 243 -11.56 -13.10 12.85
CA VAL A 243 -10.71 -12.29 11.97
C VAL A 243 -10.60 -10.85 12.48
N ALA A 244 -11.74 -10.24 12.86
CA ALA A 244 -11.76 -8.87 13.39
C ALA A 244 -10.90 -8.71 14.65
N GLN A 245 -10.92 -9.69 15.54
CA GLN A 245 -10.21 -9.67 16.82
C GLN A 245 -8.81 -10.30 16.76
N PHE A 246 -8.37 -10.77 15.59
CA PHE A 246 -7.08 -11.43 15.47
C PHE A 246 -5.92 -10.49 15.83
N PRO A 247 -4.90 -10.93 16.57
CA PRO A 247 -3.83 -10.05 17.07
C PRO A 247 -2.86 -9.56 15.99
N LEU A 248 -2.83 -10.21 14.82
CA LEU A 248 -2.02 -9.81 13.68
C LEU A 248 -2.90 -9.21 12.56
N PRO A 249 -2.36 -8.33 11.72
CA PRO A 249 -3.04 -7.92 10.50
C PRO A 249 -3.40 -9.13 9.64
N VAL A 250 -4.68 -9.23 9.26
CA VAL A 250 -5.19 -10.30 8.40
C VAL A 250 -5.36 -9.77 6.99
N LEU A 251 -4.76 -10.43 6.02
CA LEU A 251 -4.92 -10.09 4.60
C LEU A 251 -5.65 -11.24 3.91
N THR A 252 -6.70 -10.92 3.15
CA THR A 252 -7.50 -11.90 2.43
C THR A 252 -7.21 -11.87 0.93
N GLY A 253 -7.20 -13.05 0.33
CA GLY A 253 -7.11 -13.25 -1.13
C GLY A 253 -8.03 -14.39 -1.52
N ILE A 254 -9.37 -14.14 -1.45
CA ILE A 254 -10.39 -15.21 -1.48
C ILE A 254 -11.19 -15.23 -2.78
N GLY A 255 -11.57 -14.07 -3.33
CA GLY A 255 -12.58 -13.97 -4.37
C GLY A 255 -12.07 -13.48 -5.73
N HIS A 256 -13.04 -13.20 -6.61
CA HIS A 256 -12.89 -12.48 -7.86
C HIS A 256 -13.66 -11.15 -7.78
N ASP A 257 -13.63 -10.34 -8.81
CA ASP A 257 -14.15 -8.95 -8.87
C ASP A 257 -15.59 -8.73 -8.36
N HIS A 258 -16.38 -9.79 -8.27
CA HIS A 258 -17.80 -9.71 -7.87
C HIS A 258 -18.12 -10.42 -6.55
N ASP A 259 -17.11 -11.09 -5.94
CA ASP A 259 -17.32 -11.93 -4.75
C ASP A 259 -16.63 -11.26 -3.54
N HIS A 260 -17.33 -10.31 -2.91
CA HIS A 260 -16.89 -9.67 -1.67
C HIS A 260 -17.63 -10.29 -0.48
N HIS A 261 -16.90 -10.78 0.51
CA HIS A 261 -17.43 -11.52 1.65
C HIS A 261 -17.27 -10.76 2.96
N ILE A 262 -18.03 -11.15 4.00
CA ILE A 262 -17.96 -10.48 5.31
C ILE A 262 -16.56 -10.54 5.91
N ILE A 263 -15.84 -11.62 5.71
CA ILE A 263 -14.44 -11.72 6.18
C ILE A 263 -13.54 -10.64 5.55
N ASP A 264 -13.83 -10.22 4.32
CA ASP A 264 -13.10 -9.15 3.62
C ASP A 264 -13.39 -7.78 4.22
N ASP A 265 -14.63 -7.57 4.71
CA ASP A 265 -15.06 -6.33 5.36
C ASP A 265 -14.38 -6.12 6.73
N VAL A 266 -14.02 -7.20 7.43
CA VAL A 266 -13.40 -7.15 8.76
C VAL A 266 -11.88 -7.33 8.73
N ALA A 267 -11.30 -7.73 7.59
CA ALA A 267 -9.87 -7.93 7.43
C ALA A 267 -9.10 -6.60 7.37
N HIS A 268 -7.79 -6.64 7.66
CA HIS A 268 -6.91 -5.49 7.51
C HIS A 268 -6.82 -5.03 6.06
N THR A 269 -6.66 -5.96 5.14
CA THR A 269 -6.54 -5.69 3.70
C THR A 269 -7.17 -6.82 2.91
N CYS A 270 -8.09 -6.49 2.03
CA CYS A 270 -8.68 -7.43 1.08
C CYS A 270 -8.08 -7.22 -0.30
N VAL A 271 -7.69 -8.31 -0.94
CA VAL A 271 -7.21 -8.34 -2.33
C VAL A 271 -7.94 -9.43 -3.10
N LYS A 272 -8.24 -9.18 -4.36
CA LYS A 272 -9.14 -10.00 -5.18
C LYS A 272 -8.70 -11.47 -5.36
N THR A 273 -7.41 -11.73 -5.45
CA THR A 273 -6.89 -13.08 -5.70
C THR A 273 -5.61 -13.34 -4.93
N PRO A 274 -5.23 -14.61 -4.72
CA PRO A 274 -3.94 -14.95 -4.11
C PRO A 274 -2.75 -14.34 -4.86
N THR A 275 -2.76 -14.34 -6.19
CA THR A 275 -1.68 -13.76 -7.00
C THR A 275 -1.61 -12.24 -6.84
N ALA A 276 -2.76 -11.56 -6.86
CA ALA A 276 -2.80 -10.11 -6.59
C ALA A 276 -2.33 -9.77 -5.17
N LEU A 277 -2.52 -10.67 -4.19
CA LEU A 277 -1.97 -10.48 -2.86
C LEU A 277 -0.44 -10.62 -2.85
N ALA A 278 0.13 -11.53 -3.64
CA ALA A 278 1.58 -11.61 -3.82
C ALA A 278 2.13 -10.33 -4.46
N ASP A 279 1.47 -9.82 -5.51
CA ASP A 279 1.84 -8.53 -6.13
C ASP A 279 1.80 -7.38 -5.12
N TYR A 280 0.74 -7.29 -4.32
CA TYR A 280 0.62 -6.27 -3.26
C TYR A 280 1.79 -6.30 -2.28
N LEU A 281 2.17 -7.49 -1.81
CA LEU A 281 3.31 -7.66 -0.90
C LEU A 281 4.64 -7.29 -1.56
N ILE A 282 4.85 -7.67 -2.81
CA ILE A 282 6.05 -7.32 -3.58
C ILE A 282 6.12 -5.80 -3.80
N GLU A 283 4.99 -5.15 -4.12
CA GLU A 283 4.92 -3.71 -4.36
C GLU A 283 5.26 -2.88 -3.13
N LEU A 284 4.91 -3.33 -1.92
CA LEU A 284 5.34 -2.69 -0.66
C LEU A 284 6.87 -2.58 -0.60
N PHE A 285 7.57 -3.67 -0.96
CA PHE A 285 9.03 -3.70 -0.95
C PHE A 285 9.62 -2.89 -2.11
N ALA A 286 9.08 -3.02 -3.30
CA ALA A 286 9.53 -2.27 -4.49
C ALA A 286 9.38 -0.76 -4.27
N THR A 287 8.28 -0.32 -3.67
CA THR A 287 8.06 1.08 -3.31
C THR A 287 9.09 1.58 -2.29
N ALA A 288 9.40 0.77 -1.27
CA ALA A 288 10.42 1.12 -0.27
C ALA A 288 11.82 1.19 -0.88
N ASP A 289 12.18 0.24 -1.74
CA ASP A 289 13.47 0.21 -2.46
C ASP A 289 13.62 1.42 -3.38
N TYR A 290 12.58 1.74 -4.13
CA TYR A 290 12.56 2.95 -4.97
C TYR A 290 12.75 4.23 -4.15
N ARG A 291 12.08 4.36 -3.00
CA ARG A 291 12.25 5.52 -2.10
C ARG A 291 13.68 5.60 -1.58
N LEU A 292 14.26 4.48 -1.17
CA LEU A 292 15.66 4.42 -0.68
C LEU A 292 16.65 4.83 -1.78
N SER A 293 16.51 4.26 -2.97
CA SER A 293 17.35 4.56 -4.13
C SER A 293 17.24 6.03 -4.54
N SER A 294 16.03 6.59 -4.55
CA SER A 294 15.78 8.02 -4.82
C SER A 294 16.45 8.93 -3.78
N LEU A 295 16.36 8.58 -2.49
CA LEU A 295 17.03 9.33 -1.43
C LEU A 295 18.56 9.26 -1.54
N ALA A 296 19.12 8.08 -1.85
CA ALA A 296 20.55 7.91 -2.08
C ALA A 296 21.06 8.76 -3.25
N GLN A 297 20.32 8.79 -4.36
CA GLN A 297 20.64 9.63 -5.51
C GLN A 297 20.57 11.12 -5.18
N ARG A 298 19.53 11.57 -4.48
CA ARG A 298 19.39 12.96 -4.04
C ARG A 298 20.54 13.38 -3.13
N LEU A 299 20.95 12.53 -2.19
CA LEU A 299 22.07 12.76 -1.30
C LEU A 299 23.38 12.92 -2.09
N ARG A 300 23.64 12.00 -3.04
CA ARG A 300 24.80 12.06 -3.92
C ARG A 300 24.87 13.37 -4.71
N LEU A 301 23.79 13.75 -5.39
CA LEU A 301 23.72 15.02 -6.13
C LEU A 301 23.92 16.25 -5.25
N ALA A 302 23.36 16.23 -4.04
CA ALA A 302 23.54 17.33 -3.08
C ALA A 302 24.99 17.46 -2.62
N LEU A 303 25.68 16.35 -2.37
CA LEU A 303 27.10 16.33 -2.02
C LEU A 303 27.97 16.80 -3.18
N GLU A 304 27.79 16.27 -4.39
CA GLU A 304 28.49 16.68 -5.59
C GLU A 304 28.33 18.19 -5.86
N GLY A 305 27.10 18.69 -5.73
CA GLY A 305 26.82 20.12 -5.87
C GLY A 305 27.43 20.98 -4.77
N LYS A 306 27.56 20.47 -3.55
CA LYS A 306 28.26 21.18 -2.46
C LYS A 306 29.77 21.23 -2.70
N VAL A 307 30.37 20.12 -3.10
CA VAL A 307 31.81 20.04 -3.43
C VAL A 307 32.15 20.98 -4.57
N SER A 308 31.44 20.93 -5.68
CA SER A 308 31.63 21.77 -6.85
C SER A 308 31.52 23.27 -6.50
N ARG A 309 30.52 23.66 -5.70
CA ARG A 309 30.44 25.07 -5.22
C ARG A 309 31.61 25.50 -4.36
N SER A 310 32.08 24.61 -3.47
CA SER A 310 33.24 24.91 -2.63
C SER A 310 34.52 25.05 -3.46
N GLU A 311 34.73 24.21 -4.46
CA GLU A 311 35.86 24.30 -5.40
C GLU A 311 35.81 25.60 -6.21
N ALA A 312 34.63 25.97 -6.72
CA ALA A 312 34.43 27.23 -7.44
C ALA A 312 34.72 28.44 -6.54
N GLN A 313 34.28 28.42 -5.28
CA GLN A 313 34.58 29.49 -4.30
C GLN A 313 36.06 29.58 -4.00
N LEU A 314 36.73 28.44 -3.84
CA LEU A 314 38.16 28.38 -3.62
C LEU A 314 38.95 28.97 -4.82
N GLY A 315 38.57 28.56 -6.05
CA GLY A 315 39.14 29.08 -7.28
C GLY A 315 38.95 30.60 -7.42
N ALA A 316 37.74 31.11 -7.17
CA ALA A 316 37.46 32.54 -7.19
C ALA A 316 38.29 33.32 -6.12
N THR A 317 38.43 32.75 -4.95
CA THR A 317 39.25 33.35 -3.87
C THR A 317 40.72 33.41 -4.25
N LEU A 318 41.27 32.33 -4.83
CA LEU A 318 42.65 32.31 -5.33
C LEU A 318 42.88 33.36 -6.43
N LEU A 319 41.96 33.51 -7.37
CA LEU A 319 42.01 34.54 -8.40
C LEU A 319 41.99 35.94 -7.80
N ARG A 320 41.14 36.22 -6.81
CA ARG A 320 41.09 37.51 -6.10
C ARG A 320 42.40 37.83 -5.40
N ILE A 321 43.00 36.83 -4.70
CA ILE A 321 44.28 37.01 -4.05
C ILE A 321 45.38 37.32 -5.08
N ARG A 322 45.48 36.53 -6.15
CA ARG A 322 46.43 36.77 -7.23
C ARG A 322 46.31 38.18 -7.83
N SER A 323 45.08 38.60 -8.16
CA SER A 323 44.80 39.94 -8.72
C SER A 323 45.15 41.04 -7.73
N ALA A 324 44.84 40.87 -6.44
CA ALA A 324 45.18 41.86 -5.41
C ALA A 324 46.68 41.99 -5.22
N VAL A 325 47.40 40.90 -5.23
CA VAL A 325 48.86 40.89 -5.14
C VAL A 325 49.50 41.56 -6.35
N ALA A 326 49.08 41.20 -7.58
CA ALA A 326 49.54 41.80 -8.82
C ALA A 326 49.31 43.33 -8.83
N LEU A 327 48.08 43.76 -8.46
CA LEU A 327 47.75 45.17 -8.35
C LEU A 327 48.66 45.90 -7.35
N ARG A 328 48.93 45.28 -6.22
CA ARG A 328 49.81 45.85 -5.20
C ARG A 328 51.24 46.04 -5.73
N PHE A 329 51.81 45.05 -6.41
CA PHE A 329 53.09 45.14 -7.05
C PHE A 329 53.15 46.30 -8.07
N THR A 330 52.17 46.40 -8.97
CA THR A 330 52.07 47.45 -9.96
C THR A 330 51.98 48.85 -9.31
N LEU A 331 51.26 49.02 -8.23
CA LEU A 331 51.14 50.28 -7.50
C LEU A 331 52.47 50.66 -6.82
N GLU A 332 53.19 49.70 -6.20
CA GLU A 332 54.49 50.01 -5.60
C GLU A 332 55.57 50.26 -6.65
N GLU A 333 55.56 49.58 -7.80
CA GLU A 333 56.45 49.89 -8.93
C GLU A 333 56.22 51.36 -9.43
N LYS A 334 54.96 51.73 -9.68
CA LYS A 334 54.65 53.12 -10.06
C LYS A 334 55.09 54.16 -9.00
N ARG A 335 54.97 53.77 -7.73
CA ARG A 335 55.44 54.64 -6.63
C ARG A 335 56.98 54.81 -6.65
N LEU A 336 57.68 53.69 -6.89
CA LEU A 336 59.14 53.74 -7.04
C LEU A 336 59.58 54.56 -8.23
N ASP A 337 58.90 54.39 -9.40
CA ASP A 337 59.21 55.19 -10.57
C ASP A 337 58.96 56.71 -10.33
N THR A 338 57.87 57.02 -9.63
CA THR A 338 57.56 58.39 -9.27
C THR A 338 58.65 58.99 -8.35
N LEU A 339 59.12 58.20 -7.39
CA LEU A 339 60.20 58.62 -6.50
C LEU A 339 61.53 58.78 -7.26
N ALA A 340 61.81 57.88 -8.18
CA ALA A 340 63.04 57.96 -9.02
C ALA A 340 62.99 59.21 -9.91
N LEU A 341 61.82 59.52 -10.54
CA LEU A 341 61.67 60.73 -11.31
C LEU A 341 61.85 62.01 -10.45
N ARG A 342 61.30 62.01 -9.23
CA ARG A 342 61.48 63.15 -8.29
C ARG A 342 62.93 63.28 -7.87
N MET A 343 63.63 62.20 -7.63
CA MET A 343 65.06 62.23 -7.31
C MET A 343 65.88 62.78 -8.49
N ALA A 344 65.62 62.27 -9.70
CA ALA A 344 66.26 62.75 -10.90
C ALA A 344 66.00 64.25 -11.17
N ALA A 345 64.79 64.71 -10.89
CA ALA A 345 64.39 66.11 -11.03
C ALA A 345 65.05 67.03 -9.96
N ALA A 346 65.36 66.46 -8.80
CA ALA A 346 66.00 67.18 -7.71
C ALA A 346 67.60 67.16 -7.80
N ASP A 347 68.12 66.38 -8.76
CA ASP A 347 69.62 66.33 -8.91
C ASP A 347 70.15 67.68 -9.38
N PRO A 348 71.00 68.34 -8.55
CA PRO A 348 71.60 69.60 -8.93
C PRO A 348 72.44 69.55 -10.21
N ARG A 349 73.03 68.39 -10.51
CA ARG A 349 73.81 68.19 -11.74
C ARG A 349 72.99 68.25 -13.00
N ALA A 350 71.78 67.68 -12.93
CA ALA A 350 70.79 67.73 -14.07
C ALA A 350 70.35 69.18 -14.31
N GLN A 351 70.25 69.98 -13.26
CA GLN A 351 69.92 71.41 -13.42
C GLN A 351 71.02 72.17 -14.08
N LEU A 352 72.29 71.91 -13.68
CA LEU A 352 73.42 72.56 -14.31
C LEU A 352 73.67 72.11 -15.75
N ALA A 353 73.42 70.89 -16.13
CA ALA A 353 73.48 70.36 -17.50
C ALA A 353 72.45 70.97 -18.44
N ARG A 354 71.25 71.44 -17.94
CA ARG A 354 70.23 72.11 -18.68
C ARG A 354 70.39 73.62 -18.82
N GLY A 355 71.65 74.11 -18.48
CA GLY A 355 71.95 75.56 -18.61
C GLY A 355 71.56 76.34 -17.35
N GLY A 356 71.25 75.66 -16.25
CA GLY A 356 71.06 76.33 -14.97
C GLY A 356 72.42 76.66 -14.34
N SER A 357 72.46 77.58 -13.41
CA SER A 357 73.65 77.86 -12.62
C SER A 357 73.30 77.86 -11.13
N ILE A 358 74.25 77.46 -10.34
CA ILE A 358 74.14 77.53 -8.86
C ILE A 358 75.03 78.69 -8.38
N VAL A 359 74.41 79.61 -7.72
CA VAL A 359 75.14 80.78 -7.14
C VAL A 359 75.52 80.43 -5.72
N LEU A 360 76.87 80.58 -5.43
CA LEU A 360 77.40 80.36 -4.13
C LEU A 360 77.97 81.68 -3.58
N ARG A 361 77.73 82.01 -2.32
CA ARG A 361 78.37 83.08 -1.57
C ARG A 361 79.18 82.37 -0.43
N ASP A 362 80.42 82.69 -0.41
CA ASP A 362 81.35 82.09 0.61
C ASP A 362 81.26 80.52 0.73
N GLY A 363 81.03 79.84 -0.43
CA GLY A 363 80.84 78.39 -0.51
C GLY A 363 79.48 77.86 -0.14
N VAL A 364 78.55 78.73 0.24
CA VAL A 364 77.18 78.33 0.59
C VAL A 364 76.23 78.75 -0.54
N ARG A 365 75.28 77.83 -0.91
CA ARG A 365 74.29 78.08 -1.96
C ARG A 365 73.36 79.21 -1.56
N ALA A 366 73.38 80.29 -2.34
CA ALA A 366 72.46 81.40 -2.21
C ALA A 366 71.20 81.19 -3.11
N THR A 367 70.00 81.28 -2.54
CA THR A 367 68.77 81.08 -3.25
C THR A 367 67.90 82.28 -3.46
N ARG A 368 68.30 83.41 -2.84
CA ARG A 368 67.53 84.67 -2.94
C ARG A 368 68.48 85.81 -3.30
N ALA A 369 67.99 86.64 -4.20
CA ALA A 369 68.67 87.87 -4.54
C ALA A 369 68.83 88.83 -3.35
N ALA A 370 67.96 88.72 -2.34
CA ALA A 370 68.03 89.47 -1.09
C ALA A 370 69.32 89.26 -0.28
N ASP A 371 69.94 88.03 -0.42
CA ASP A 371 71.10 87.64 0.31
C ASP A 371 72.44 88.34 -0.14
N PHE A 372 72.38 89.17 -1.18
CA PHE A 372 73.54 89.87 -1.75
C PHE A 372 73.44 91.38 -1.58
N THR A 373 74.58 92.03 -1.47
CA THR A 373 74.74 93.44 -1.48
C THR A 373 75.76 93.88 -2.60
N ALA A 374 75.62 95.08 -3.10
CA ALA A 374 76.54 95.60 -4.13
C ALA A 374 78.01 95.51 -3.58
N GLY A 375 78.90 94.93 -4.33
CA GLY A 375 80.25 94.69 -3.98
C GLY A 375 80.57 93.24 -3.48
N ASP A 376 79.57 92.40 -3.19
CA ASP A 376 79.76 91.04 -2.76
C ASP A 376 80.34 90.15 -3.87
N ARG A 377 81.30 89.33 -3.52
CA ARG A 377 81.86 88.31 -4.44
C ARG A 377 81.00 87.08 -4.38
N LEU A 378 80.66 86.58 -5.53
CA LEU A 378 79.90 85.37 -5.67
C LEU A 378 80.60 84.41 -6.63
N SER A 379 80.37 83.11 -6.44
CA SER A 379 80.80 82.08 -7.33
C SER A 379 79.60 81.42 -8.01
N VAL A 380 79.57 81.51 -9.31
CA VAL A 380 78.51 80.89 -10.14
C VAL A 380 79.06 79.53 -10.66
N LEU A 381 78.42 78.44 -10.28
CA LEU A 381 78.76 77.13 -10.77
C LEU A 381 77.92 76.81 -11.97
N PHE A 382 78.51 76.52 -13.08
CA PHE A 382 77.87 76.02 -14.33
C PHE A 382 78.23 74.49 -14.46
N GLY A 383 77.62 73.86 -15.48
CA GLY A 383 77.80 72.41 -15.74
C GLY A 383 79.27 72.07 -16.12
N ASP A 384 79.94 72.96 -16.72
CA ASP A 384 81.29 72.83 -17.27
C ASP A 384 82.38 73.62 -16.54
N GLY A 385 82.05 74.39 -15.51
CA GLY A 385 83.01 75.16 -14.78
C GLY A 385 82.43 76.10 -13.74
N ARG A 386 83.38 76.88 -13.15
CA ARG A 386 83.04 77.91 -12.13
C ARG A 386 83.52 79.23 -12.55
N VAL A 387 82.68 80.23 -12.40
CA VAL A 387 82.97 81.64 -12.69
C VAL A 387 82.87 82.46 -11.39
N GLU A 388 83.87 83.29 -11.10
CA GLU A 388 83.79 84.25 -10.00
C GLU A 388 83.25 85.58 -10.55
N ALA A 389 82.25 86.14 -9.89
CA ALA A 389 81.61 87.38 -10.27
C ALA A 389 81.45 88.30 -9.05
N THR A 390 81.30 89.59 -9.30
CA THR A 390 80.97 90.56 -8.27
C THR A 390 79.65 91.16 -8.50
N VAL A 391 78.85 91.33 -7.49
CA VAL A 391 77.51 91.96 -7.63
C VAL A 391 77.71 93.44 -7.86
N ILE A 392 77.28 93.91 -9.04
CA ILE A 392 77.32 95.34 -9.38
C ILE A 392 76.07 96.01 -8.87
N ASN A 393 74.87 95.43 -9.11
CA ASN A 393 73.61 95.99 -8.72
C ASN A 393 72.63 94.93 -8.33
N LYS A 394 71.66 95.24 -7.55
CA LYS A 394 70.62 94.34 -7.06
C LYS A 394 69.23 94.94 -7.27
N GLU A 395 68.45 94.20 -8.00
CA GLU A 395 67.04 94.50 -8.12
C GLU A 395 66.19 93.41 -7.44
N LEU A 396 65.31 93.79 -6.56
CA LEU A 396 64.38 92.87 -5.95
C LEU A 396 62.99 93.05 -6.64
N LYS A 397 62.42 91.95 -7.11
CA LYS A 397 61.02 91.94 -7.56
C LYS A 397 60.14 92.29 -6.38
N THR A 398 59.52 93.38 -6.41
CA THR A 398 58.38 93.72 -5.54
C THR A 398 57.23 92.73 -5.85
N LYS A 399 56.69 91.99 -4.84
CA LYS A 399 55.54 91.12 -5.01
C LYS A 399 54.30 91.86 -5.47
#